data_9bb696183ae9ed957aea3d720778b4b4
#
_entry.id   9bb696183ae9ed957aea3d720778b4b4
#
_cell.length_a   1.000
_cell.length_b   1.000
_cell.length_c   1.000
_cell.angle_alpha   90.00
_cell.angle_beta   90.00
_cell.angle_gamma   90.00
#
_symmetry.space_group_name_H-M   'P 1'
#
loop_
_entity.id
_entity.type
_entity.pdbx_description
1 polymer ?
#
loop_
_entity_poly.entity_id
_entity_poly.type
_entity_poly.pdbx_seq_one_letter_code
_entity_poly.pdbx_strand_id
1 'polypeptide(L)'
;MKNVLIIGGNCDIGKSLSRYFLDNNYNVVIGYHKNNEINDDSIRCIKCDITDIDSIDNIIKITKDMYGNIDIIINLACLCMDSSFMDKTKEEFMRVLEVNLVGTFLCNQVYCKYIDDGMIINIASTDGVDTYNEYNIDYSASKAGVINISKSIARCTNNKVLCLVPNWIDTSSTRLMDSDYLNSELDRIGQDRLIMVDEFVNSIDKIINSEFNSGDIFRIDIKGDKLWVERM
;
A
#
# COMPACT_ATOMS: atom_id res chain seq x y z
N MET A 1 18.17 -16.16 1.14
CA MET A 1 16.91 -15.78 0.47
C MET A 1 16.37 -14.57 1.20
N LYS A 2 15.89 -13.56 0.51
CA LYS A 2 15.27 -12.37 1.13
C LYS A 2 13.81 -12.66 1.50
N ASN A 3 13.28 -11.89 2.43
CA ASN A 3 11.93 -12.12 2.97
C ASN A 3 11.08 -10.86 2.84
N VAL A 4 9.86 -11.00 2.35
CA VAL A 4 8.91 -9.90 2.21
C VAL A 4 7.64 -10.19 3.02
N LEU A 5 7.18 -9.17 3.74
CA LEU A 5 5.91 -9.15 4.44
C LEU A 5 4.98 -8.14 3.76
N ILE A 6 3.83 -8.59 3.23
CA ILE A 6 2.83 -7.76 2.57
C ILE A 6 1.60 -7.65 3.46
N ILE A 7 1.42 -6.53 4.12
CA ILE A 7 0.26 -6.27 4.98
C ILE A 7 -0.93 -5.82 4.10
N GLY A 8 -2.05 -6.52 4.19
CA GLY A 8 -3.21 -6.32 3.31
C GLY A 8 -3.06 -6.99 1.94
N GLY A 9 -2.22 -8.02 1.85
CA GLY A 9 -1.87 -8.67 0.58
C GLY A 9 -2.94 -9.56 -0.06
N ASN A 10 -4.14 -9.66 0.54
CA ASN A 10 -5.25 -10.46 -0.01
C ASN A 10 -6.12 -9.66 -1.01
N CYS A 11 -5.49 -8.94 -1.91
CA CYS A 11 -6.12 -8.16 -3.00
C CYS A 11 -5.34 -8.39 -4.30
N ASP A 12 -5.86 -7.91 -5.43
CA ASP A 12 -5.23 -8.13 -6.74
C ASP A 12 -3.76 -7.67 -6.77
N ILE A 13 -3.48 -6.49 -6.22
CA ILE A 13 -2.11 -5.95 -6.12
C ILE A 13 -1.25 -6.87 -5.25
N GLY A 14 -1.75 -7.29 -4.08
CA GLY A 14 -1.01 -8.15 -3.18
C GLY A 14 -0.74 -9.55 -3.76
N LYS A 15 -1.70 -10.11 -4.50
CA LYS A 15 -1.54 -11.39 -5.23
C LYS A 15 -0.45 -11.28 -6.31
N SER A 16 -0.45 -10.20 -7.10
CA SER A 16 0.57 -9.95 -8.13
C SER A 16 1.95 -9.67 -7.52
N LEU A 17 2.04 -8.87 -6.45
CA LEU A 17 3.28 -8.66 -5.70
C LEU A 17 3.84 -9.96 -5.14
N SER A 18 2.98 -10.81 -4.59
CA SER A 18 3.41 -12.10 -4.04
C SER A 18 4.01 -12.99 -5.12
N ARG A 19 3.39 -13.07 -6.29
CA ARG A 19 3.92 -13.80 -7.44
C ARG A 19 5.27 -13.24 -7.87
N TYR A 20 5.36 -11.91 -8.04
CA TYR A 20 6.61 -11.24 -8.39
C TYR A 20 7.74 -11.58 -7.41
N PHE A 21 7.51 -11.51 -6.09
CA PHE A 21 8.55 -11.79 -5.10
C PHE A 21 8.93 -13.28 -5.06
N LEU A 22 7.97 -14.19 -5.22
CA LEU A 22 8.27 -15.63 -5.34
C LEU A 22 9.16 -15.92 -6.56
N ASP A 23 8.82 -15.37 -7.72
CA ASP A 23 9.57 -15.55 -8.97
C ASP A 23 10.99 -14.96 -8.87
N ASN A 24 11.21 -14.01 -7.95
CA ASN A 24 12.51 -13.41 -7.63
C ASN A 24 13.19 -14.03 -6.40
N ASN A 25 12.80 -15.25 -6.01
CA ASN A 25 13.40 -16.03 -4.92
C ASN A 25 13.31 -15.36 -3.53
N TYR A 26 12.20 -14.69 -3.22
CA TYR A 26 11.88 -14.25 -1.87
C TYR A 26 10.98 -15.28 -1.16
N ASN A 27 11.10 -15.37 0.17
CA ASN A 27 10.02 -15.92 0.99
C ASN A 27 8.93 -14.85 1.14
N VAL A 28 7.67 -15.25 0.96
CA VAL A 28 6.53 -14.32 0.98
C VAL A 28 5.59 -14.64 2.14
N VAL A 29 5.33 -13.63 2.95
CA VAL A 29 4.29 -13.67 4.00
C VAL A 29 3.26 -12.61 3.70
N ILE A 30 1.98 -12.95 3.84
CA ILE A 30 0.86 -12.04 3.65
C ILE A 30 0.09 -11.89 4.96
N GLY A 31 -0.13 -10.64 5.35
CA GLY A 31 -1.14 -10.27 6.34
C GLY A 31 -2.50 -10.07 5.69
N TYR A 32 -3.55 -10.74 6.18
CA TYR A 32 -4.94 -10.54 5.73
C TYR A 32 -5.86 -10.26 6.92
N HIS A 33 -6.95 -9.49 6.70
CA HIS A 33 -7.86 -9.12 7.79
C HIS A 33 -9.01 -10.13 7.99
N LYS A 34 -9.87 -10.32 6.99
CA LYS A 34 -11.10 -11.13 7.13
C LYS A 34 -10.98 -12.52 6.52
N ASN A 35 -10.85 -12.58 5.23
CA ASN A 35 -10.84 -13.83 4.46
C ASN A 35 -9.47 -14.03 3.83
N ASN A 36 -8.99 -15.28 3.81
CA ASN A 36 -7.84 -15.65 3.00
C ASN A 36 -8.35 -16.31 1.71
N GLU A 37 -8.10 -15.66 0.58
CA GLU A 37 -8.45 -16.17 -0.76
C GLU A 37 -7.22 -16.67 -1.52
N ILE A 38 -6.04 -16.65 -0.88
CA ILE A 38 -4.81 -17.11 -1.51
C ILE A 38 -4.70 -18.60 -1.29
N ASN A 39 -4.72 -19.33 -2.38
CA ASN A 39 -4.62 -20.79 -2.41
C ASN A 39 -3.29 -21.21 -3.07
N ASP A 40 -2.17 -20.83 -2.43
CA ASP A 40 -0.81 -21.12 -2.88
C ASP A 40 0.04 -21.46 -1.65
N ASP A 41 0.44 -22.73 -1.55
CA ASP A 41 1.20 -23.24 -0.39
C ASP A 41 2.59 -22.61 -0.23
N SER A 42 3.12 -21.96 -1.27
CA SER A 42 4.38 -21.22 -1.22
C SER A 42 4.25 -19.87 -0.53
N ILE A 43 3.01 -19.39 -0.28
CA ILE A 43 2.72 -18.13 0.38
C ILE A 43 2.20 -18.39 1.80
N ARG A 44 2.89 -17.87 2.80
CA ARG A 44 2.38 -17.95 4.18
C ARG A 44 1.39 -16.83 4.44
N CYS A 45 0.13 -17.20 4.68
CA CYS A 45 -0.94 -16.25 5.02
C CYS A 45 -1.20 -16.24 6.53
N ILE A 46 -1.19 -15.05 7.15
CA ILE A 46 -1.39 -14.85 8.58
C ILE A 46 -2.46 -13.78 8.79
N LYS A 47 -3.42 -14.04 9.66
CA LYS A 47 -4.44 -13.03 9.99
C LYS A 47 -3.80 -11.86 10.71
N CYS A 48 -4.10 -10.64 10.26
CA CYS A 48 -3.57 -9.39 10.82
C CYS A 48 -4.60 -8.27 10.70
N ASP A 49 -5.03 -7.74 11.83
CA ASP A 49 -5.79 -6.49 11.91
C ASP A 49 -4.80 -5.36 12.21
N ILE A 50 -4.65 -4.41 11.29
CA ILE A 50 -3.70 -3.31 11.45
C ILE A 50 -4.15 -2.23 12.43
N THR A 51 -5.38 -2.31 12.92
CA THR A 51 -5.88 -1.43 14.00
C THR A 51 -5.56 -1.98 15.40
N ASP A 52 -5.04 -3.22 15.47
CA ASP A 52 -4.63 -3.91 16.67
C ASP A 52 -3.10 -4.11 16.67
N ILE A 53 -2.42 -3.43 17.59
CA ILE A 53 -0.96 -3.47 17.71
C ILE A 53 -0.44 -4.88 18.05
N ASP A 54 -1.18 -5.66 18.83
CA ASP A 54 -0.79 -7.03 19.19
C ASP A 54 -0.90 -7.96 17.99
N SER A 55 -1.86 -7.74 17.11
CA SER A 55 -2.01 -8.44 15.85
C SER A 55 -0.83 -8.17 14.88
N ILE A 56 -0.38 -6.91 14.82
CA ILE A 56 0.80 -6.52 14.02
C ILE A 56 2.08 -7.12 14.63
N ASP A 57 2.25 -7.03 15.93
CA ASP A 57 3.42 -7.58 16.64
C ASP A 57 3.53 -9.09 16.42
N ASN A 58 2.39 -9.79 16.47
CA ASN A 58 2.30 -11.23 16.24
C ASN A 58 2.75 -11.64 14.83
N ILE A 59 2.24 -10.99 13.76
CA ILE A 59 2.64 -11.35 12.40
C ILE A 59 4.13 -11.08 12.14
N ILE A 60 4.69 -10.01 12.67
CA ILE A 60 6.12 -9.69 12.54
C ILE A 60 6.96 -10.72 13.28
N LYS A 61 6.60 -11.11 14.50
CA LYS A 61 7.28 -12.16 15.25
C LYS A 61 7.25 -13.50 14.53
N ILE A 62 6.08 -13.96 14.11
CA ILE A 62 5.93 -15.23 13.37
C ILE A 62 6.79 -15.21 12.10
N THR A 63 6.79 -14.10 11.35
CA THR A 63 7.59 -13.97 10.13
C THR A 63 9.09 -14.06 10.45
N LYS A 64 9.55 -13.41 11.52
CA LYS A 64 10.95 -13.49 11.98
C LYS A 64 11.32 -14.89 12.47
N ASP A 65 10.45 -15.54 13.22
CA ASP A 65 10.71 -16.90 13.72
C ASP A 65 10.83 -17.91 12.57
N MET A 66 10.07 -17.70 11.48
CA MET A 66 10.13 -18.56 10.29
C MET A 66 11.37 -18.33 9.43
N TYR A 67 11.79 -17.09 9.25
CA TYR A 67 12.77 -16.71 8.22
C TYR A 67 13.98 -15.91 8.73
N GLY A 68 14.02 -15.57 10.00
CA GLY A 68 15.13 -14.86 10.66
C GLY A 68 15.06 -13.34 10.55
N ASN A 69 14.79 -12.79 9.38
CA ASN A 69 14.67 -11.35 9.13
C ASN A 69 13.47 -11.03 8.22
N ILE A 70 13.09 -9.77 8.12
CA ILE A 70 12.12 -9.25 7.16
C ILE A 70 12.82 -8.13 6.39
N ASP A 71 13.25 -8.42 5.16
CA ASP A 71 13.99 -7.46 4.35
C ASP A 71 13.13 -6.33 3.83
N ILE A 72 11.85 -6.63 3.51
CA ILE A 72 10.89 -5.66 2.99
C ILE A 72 9.54 -5.83 3.69
N ILE A 73 8.96 -4.74 4.17
CA ILE A 73 7.54 -4.67 4.51
C ILE A 73 6.82 -3.75 3.55
N ILE A 74 5.66 -4.20 3.02
CA ILE A 74 4.78 -3.41 2.13
C ILE A 74 3.45 -3.21 2.84
N ASN A 75 3.12 -1.96 3.18
CA ASN A 75 1.86 -1.58 3.79
C ASN A 75 0.83 -1.26 2.68
N LEU A 76 0.07 -2.27 2.31
CA LEU A 76 -0.93 -2.22 1.23
C LEU A 76 -2.37 -2.16 1.76
N ALA A 77 -2.58 -2.49 3.05
CA ALA A 77 -3.91 -2.49 3.64
C ALA A 77 -4.52 -1.09 3.62
N CYS A 78 -5.75 -0.99 3.13
CA CYS A 78 -6.52 0.25 3.13
C CYS A 78 -8.03 -0.02 3.18
N LEU A 79 -8.77 1.01 3.57
CA LEU A 79 -10.21 1.09 3.59
C LEU A 79 -10.66 2.34 2.83
N CYS A 80 -11.67 2.21 1.97
CA CYS A 80 -12.37 3.30 1.34
C CYS A 80 -13.85 3.18 1.69
N MET A 81 -14.50 4.29 1.99
CA MET A 81 -15.93 4.36 2.33
C MET A 81 -16.54 5.55 1.58
N ASP A 82 -17.21 5.23 0.48
CA ASP A 82 -17.79 6.26 -0.39
C ASP A 82 -19.05 6.85 0.24
N SER A 83 -19.03 8.13 0.53
CA SER A 83 -20.20 8.92 0.91
C SER A 83 -19.96 10.39 0.58
N SER A 84 -21.04 11.11 0.23
CA SER A 84 -20.95 12.54 -0.10
C SER A 84 -20.42 13.35 1.10
N PHE A 85 -19.83 14.51 0.84
CA PHE A 85 -19.37 15.40 1.92
C PHE A 85 -20.45 15.70 2.96
N MET A 86 -21.69 15.88 2.52
CA MET A 86 -22.82 16.25 3.42
C MET A 86 -23.33 15.06 4.24
N ASP A 87 -23.09 13.83 3.78
CA ASP A 87 -23.59 12.61 4.43
C ASP A 87 -22.47 11.88 5.22
N LYS A 88 -21.20 12.23 4.97
CA LYS A 88 -20.04 11.63 5.64
C LYS A 88 -20.12 11.80 7.16
N THR A 89 -20.25 10.69 7.86
CA THR A 89 -20.30 10.71 9.32
C THR A 89 -18.89 10.81 9.94
N LYS A 90 -18.83 11.28 11.19
CA LYS A 90 -17.58 11.27 11.97
C LYS A 90 -17.04 9.85 12.13
N GLU A 91 -17.91 8.89 12.33
CA GLU A 91 -17.58 7.48 12.55
C GLU A 91 -16.91 6.88 11.30
N GLU A 92 -17.46 7.12 10.11
CA GLU A 92 -16.86 6.71 8.84
C GLU A 92 -15.49 7.38 8.64
N PHE A 93 -15.42 8.70 8.82
CA PHE A 93 -14.19 9.46 8.69
C PHE A 93 -13.08 8.91 9.61
N MET A 94 -13.41 8.72 10.89
CA MET A 94 -12.45 8.19 11.87
C MET A 94 -12.05 6.75 11.56
N ARG A 95 -12.98 5.91 11.06
CA ARG A 95 -12.69 4.52 10.71
C ARG A 95 -11.69 4.42 9.56
N VAL A 96 -11.83 5.27 8.54
CA VAL A 96 -10.88 5.32 7.42
C VAL A 96 -9.50 5.82 7.89
N LEU A 97 -9.44 6.86 8.72
CA LEU A 97 -8.17 7.31 9.31
C LEU A 97 -7.53 6.25 10.20
N GLU A 98 -8.31 5.56 11.02
CA GLU A 98 -7.83 4.50 11.90
C GLU A 98 -7.13 3.38 11.12
N VAL A 99 -7.76 2.91 10.04
CA VAL A 99 -7.18 1.86 9.20
C VAL A 99 -5.99 2.40 8.38
N ASN A 100 -6.22 3.45 7.56
CA ASN A 100 -5.27 3.83 6.54
C ASN A 100 -4.05 4.57 7.09
N LEU A 101 -4.24 5.42 8.08
CA LEU A 101 -3.17 6.28 8.62
C LEU A 101 -2.59 5.70 9.91
N VAL A 102 -3.43 5.47 10.91
CA VAL A 102 -2.96 4.96 12.21
C VAL A 102 -2.45 3.53 12.06
N GLY A 103 -3.16 2.66 11.35
CA GLY A 103 -2.73 1.29 11.08
C GLY A 103 -1.39 1.23 10.33
N THR A 104 -1.21 2.05 9.29
CA THR A 104 0.09 2.16 8.59
C THR A 104 1.19 2.65 9.54
N PHE A 105 0.91 3.66 10.37
CA PHE A 105 1.87 4.12 11.39
C PHE A 105 2.26 3.00 12.35
N LEU A 106 1.30 2.25 12.89
CA LEU A 106 1.55 1.15 13.81
C LEU A 106 2.37 0.02 13.15
N CYS A 107 2.06 -0.34 11.89
CA CYS A 107 2.86 -1.31 11.13
C CYS A 107 4.33 -0.87 11.02
N ASN A 108 4.57 0.39 10.66
CA ASN A 108 5.91 0.94 10.57
C ASN A 108 6.61 0.95 11.94
N GLN A 109 5.91 1.36 13.00
CA GLN A 109 6.46 1.43 14.35
C GLN A 109 6.87 0.06 14.87
N VAL A 110 5.99 -0.95 14.72
CA VAL A 110 6.28 -2.30 15.18
C VAL A 110 7.37 -2.94 14.33
N TYR A 111 7.37 -2.73 13.01
CA TYR A 111 8.46 -3.20 12.15
C TYR A 111 9.82 -2.65 12.60
N CYS A 112 9.92 -1.35 12.83
CA CYS A 112 11.16 -0.69 13.29
C CYS A 112 11.63 -1.16 14.68
N LYS A 113 10.74 -1.75 15.50
CA LYS A 113 11.09 -2.35 16.78
C LYS A 113 11.93 -3.62 16.63
N TYR A 114 11.75 -4.34 15.54
CA TYR A 114 12.35 -5.64 15.29
C TYR A 114 13.39 -5.63 14.18
N ILE A 115 13.34 -4.67 13.28
CA ILE A 115 14.17 -4.58 12.07
C ILE A 115 14.85 -3.21 12.03
N ASP A 116 16.16 -3.19 11.86
CA ASP A 116 16.99 -1.96 11.87
C ASP A 116 17.69 -1.68 10.52
N ASP A 117 17.70 -2.65 9.60
CA ASP A 117 18.31 -2.53 8.26
C ASP A 117 17.44 -3.22 7.21
N GLY A 118 16.22 -2.73 7.06
CA GLY A 118 15.24 -3.23 6.11
C GLY A 118 14.67 -2.12 5.25
N MET A 119 13.60 -2.45 4.51
CA MET A 119 12.88 -1.51 3.66
C MET A 119 11.40 -1.48 4.02
N ILE A 120 10.85 -0.29 4.16
CA ILE A 120 9.44 -0.02 4.36
C ILE A 120 8.89 0.62 3.10
N ILE A 121 7.83 0.05 2.53
CA ILE A 121 7.10 0.60 1.38
C ILE A 121 5.67 0.89 1.82
N ASN A 122 5.34 2.17 1.93
CA ASN A 122 3.99 2.62 2.22
C ASN A 122 3.25 2.96 0.92
N ILE A 123 2.01 2.48 0.79
CA ILE A 123 1.18 2.78 -0.38
C ILE A 123 0.20 3.90 -0.03
N ALA A 124 0.43 5.07 -0.61
CA ALA A 124 -0.47 6.22 -0.55
C ALA A 124 -1.42 6.23 -1.77
N SER A 125 -1.76 7.40 -2.28
CA SER A 125 -2.57 7.64 -3.48
C SER A 125 -2.36 9.07 -3.98
N THR A 126 -2.58 9.33 -5.26
CA THR A 126 -2.67 10.68 -5.83
C THR A 126 -3.78 11.50 -5.19
N ASP A 127 -4.84 10.86 -4.63
CA ASP A 127 -5.88 11.55 -3.85
C ASP A 127 -5.30 12.26 -2.61
N GLY A 128 -4.20 11.79 -2.08
CA GLY A 128 -3.47 12.49 -1.02
C GLY A 128 -2.57 13.64 -1.51
N VAL A 129 -2.54 13.90 -2.82
CA VAL A 129 -1.71 14.94 -3.43
C VAL A 129 -2.57 15.99 -4.15
N ASP A 130 -3.23 15.61 -5.26
CA ASP A 130 -3.85 16.56 -6.19
C ASP A 130 -5.08 16.04 -6.96
N THR A 131 -5.48 14.78 -6.84
CA THR A 131 -6.63 14.27 -7.60
C THR A 131 -7.98 14.54 -6.93
N TYR A 132 -8.02 14.75 -5.62
CA TYR A 132 -9.17 15.17 -4.81
C TYR A 132 -10.52 14.56 -5.22
N ASN A 133 -10.97 13.55 -4.52
CA ASN A 133 -12.25 12.90 -4.77
C ASN A 133 -13.29 13.38 -3.75
N GLU A 134 -14.45 13.84 -4.21
CA GLU A 134 -15.50 14.42 -3.35
C GLU A 134 -16.24 13.39 -2.47
N TYR A 135 -16.23 12.11 -2.87
CA TYR A 135 -16.85 11.03 -2.11
C TYR A 135 -15.91 10.40 -1.07
N ASN A 136 -14.60 10.68 -1.18
CA ASN A 136 -13.53 10.02 -0.43
C ASN A 136 -12.62 10.99 0.32
N ILE A 137 -13.17 12.04 0.94
CA ILE A 137 -12.38 13.08 1.65
C ILE A 137 -11.56 12.50 2.79
N ASP A 138 -12.09 11.54 3.53
CA ASP A 138 -11.42 10.78 4.59
C ASP A 138 -10.26 9.95 4.04
N TYR A 139 -10.47 9.26 2.92
CA TYR A 139 -9.42 8.52 2.22
C TYR A 139 -8.31 9.46 1.76
N SER A 140 -8.65 10.56 1.07
CA SER A 140 -7.69 11.58 0.62
C SER A 140 -6.87 12.13 1.79
N ALA A 141 -7.54 12.50 2.89
CA ALA A 141 -6.87 12.96 4.11
C ALA A 141 -5.93 11.89 4.70
N SER A 142 -6.37 10.62 4.74
CA SER A 142 -5.56 9.51 5.22
C SER A 142 -4.31 9.30 4.38
N LYS A 143 -4.43 9.37 3.05
CA LYS A 143 -3.32 9.15 2.11
C LYS A 143 -2.33 10.33 2.09
N ALA A 144 -2.80 11.56 2.25
CA ALA A 144 -1.94 12.71 2.52
C ALA A 144 -1.14 12.53 3.83
N GLY A 145 -1.81 12.01 4.87
CA GLY A 145 -1.16 11.64 6.12
C GLY A 145 -0.08 10.57 5.94
N VAL A 146 -0.34 9.52 5.17
CA VAL A 146 0.64 8.44 4.86
C VAL A 146 1.87 9.00 4.16
N ILE A 147 1.70 9.91 3.20
CA ILE A 147 2.84 10.60 2.55
C ILE A 147 3.68 11.33 3.57
N ASN A 148 3.05 12.10 4.46
CA ASN A 148 3.76 12.91 5.46
C ASN A 148 4.47 12.06 6.50
N ILE A 149 3.80 11.05 7.09
CA ILE A 149 4.43 10.17 8.08
C ILE A 149 5.59 9.38 7.49
N SER A 150 5.54 8.99 6.22
CA SER A 150 6.63 8.28 5.54
C SER A 150 7.92 9.10 5.54
N LYS A 151 7.84 10.40 5.21
CA LYS A 151 8.97 11.34 5.29
C LYS A 151 9.51 11.48 6.71
N SER A 152 8.59 11.54 7.69
CA SER A 152 8.97 11.70 9.10
C SER A 152 9.62 10.43 9.65
N ILE A 153 9.07 9.26 9.38
CA ILE A 153 9.61 7.96 9.82
C ILE A 153 11.01 7.72 9.24
N ALA A 154 11.24 8.09 7.97
CA ALA A 154 12.56 7.99 7.34
C ALA A 154 13.67 8.74 8.11
N ARG A 155 13.33 9.71 8.94
CA ARG A 155 14.27 10.45 9.80
C ARG A 155 14.47 9.81 11.18
N CYS A 156 13.66 8.83 11.52
CA CYS A 156 13.60 8.22 12.86
C CYS A 156 14.16 6.79 12.89
N THR A 157 14.53 6.22 11.74
CA THR A 157 14.97 4.83 11.62
C THR A 157 16.12 4.70 10.62
N ASN A 158 16.92 3.65 10.77
CA ASN A 158 17.91 3.25 9.77
C ASN A 158 17.30 2.49 8.59
N ASN A 159 16.06 2.00 8.72
CA ASN A 159 15.35 1.36 7.63
C ASN A 159 15.15 2.35 6.48
N LYS A 160 15.26 1.87 5.25
CA LYS A 160 14.88 2.66 4.07
C LYS A 160 13.37 2.76 3.97
N VAL A 161 12.85 3.97 3.89
CA VAL A 161 11.40 4.22 3.78
C VAL A 161 11.08 4.80 2.41
N LEU A 162 10.15 4.17 1.71
CA LEU A 162 9.58 4.65 0.46
C LEU A 162 8.08 4.88 0.63
N CYS A 163 7.54 5.87 -0.07
CA CYS A 163 6.11 6.02 -0.24
C CYS A 163 5.75 6.05 -1.72
N LEU A 164 4.84 5.18 -2.13
CA LEU A 164 4.35 5.12 -3.50
C LEU A 164 2.97 5.76 -3.57
N VAL A 165 2.79 6.58 -4.59
CA VAL A 165 1.60 7.41 -4.81
C VAL A 165 1.01 7.04 -6.18
N PRO A 166 0.35 5.87 -6.27
CA PRO A 166 -0.31 5.47 -7.52
C PRO A 166 -1.56 6.31 -7.78
N ASN A 167 -1.84 6.53 -9.05
CA ASN A 167 -3.14 6.91 -9.55
C ASN A 167 -4.04 5.65 -9.69
N TRP A 168 -5.18 5.72 -10.35
CA TRP A 168 -6.16 4.64 -10.41
C TRP A 168 -5.60 3.38 -11.07
N ILE A 169 -5.71 2.24 -10.36
CA ILE A 169 -5.21 0.93 -10.77
C ILE A 169 -6.40 0.03 -11.14
N ASP A 170 -6.25 -0.79 -12.18
CA ASP A 170 -7.22 -1.77 -12.67
C ASP A 170 -7.32 -2.98 -11.72
N THR A 171 -8.07 -2.84 -10.65
CA THR A 171 -8.34 -3.88 -9.65
C THR A 171 -9.78 -4.37 -9.73
N SER A 172 -10.08 -5.51 -9.10
CA SER A 172 -11.46 -6.00 -8.98
C SER A 172 -12.40 -4.98 -8.35
N SER A 173 -11.93 -4.19 -7.37
CA SER A 173 -12.73 -3.11 -6.76
C SER A 173 -13.04 -1.99 -7.76
N THR A 174 -12.06 -1.58 -8.56
CA THR A 174 -12.25 -0.54 -9.58
C THR A 174 -13.19 -0.99 -10.69
N ARG A 175 -13.12 -2.28 -11.08
CA ARG A 175 -14.01 -2.88 -12.11
C ARG A 175 -15.46 -3.04 -11.65
N LEU A 176 -15.75 -2.97 -10.35
CA LEU A 176 -17.11 -3.00 -9.79
C LEU A 176 -17.77 -1.61 -9.76
N MET A 177 -17.03 -0.55 -10.02
CA MET A 177 -17.56 0.80 -10.09
C MET A 177 -18.45 0.99 -11.34
N ASP A 178 -19.36 1.94 -11.26
CA ASP A 178 -20.12 2.36 -12.42
C ASP A 178 -19.17 2.89 -13.51
N SER A 179 -19.33 2.42 -14.75
CA SER A 179 -18.42 2.73 -15.84
C SER A 179 -18.44 4.20 -16.25
N ASP A 180 -19.61 4.86 -16.18
CA ASP A 180 -19.73 6.26 -16.56
C ASP A 180 -19.06 7.15 -15.50
N TYR A 181 -19.25 6.79 -14.21
CA TYR A 181 -18.56 7.44 -13.12
C TYR A 181 -17.03 7.27 -13.24
N LEU A 182 -16.55 6.04 -13.47
CA LEU A 182 -15.12 5.78 -13.58
C LEU A 182 -14.49 6.57 -14.75
N ASN A 183 -15.12 6.56 -15.92
CA ASN A 183 -14.64 7.31 -17.08
C ASN A 183 -14.63 8.82 -16.81
N SER A 184 -15.69 9.34 -16.17
CA SER A 184 -15.76 10.76 -15.77
C SER A 184 -14.62 11.14 -14.82
N GLU A 185 -14.27 10.26 -13.86
CA GLU A 185 -13.16 10.49 -12.94
C GLU A 185 -11.79 10.45 -13.64
N LEU A 186 -11.57 9.48 -14.53
CA LEU A 186 -10.34 9.40 -15.32
C LEU A 186 -10.15 10.66 -16.18
N ASP A 187 -11.21 11.11 -16.86
CA ASP A 187 -11.20 12.35 -17.65
C ASP A 187 -10.90 13.58 -16.76
N ARG A 188 -11.53 13.66 -15.58
CA ARG A 188 -11.35 14.77 -14.64
C ARG A 188 -9.91 14.92 -14.16
N ILE A 189 -9.23 13.79 -13.90
CA ILE A 189 -7.86 13.78 -13.41
C ILE A 189 -6.81 13.69 -14.53
N GLY A 190 -7.24 13.57 -15.78
CA GLY A 190 -6.35 13.49 -16.95
C GLY A 190 -5.58 12.17 -17.02
N GLN A 191 -6.16 11.07 -16.55
CA GLN A 191 -5.58 9.73 -16.64
C GLN A 191 -6.23 8.99 -17.82
N ASP A 192 -5.46 8.74 -18.88
CA ASP A 192 -5.98 8.18 -20.15
C ASP A 192 -6.52 6.74 -20.01
N ARG A 193 -6.02 5.97 -19.08
CA ARG A 193 -6.46 4.60 -18.75
C ARG A 193 -6.06 4.20 -17.34
N LEU A 194 -6.63 3.15 -16.82
CA LEU A 194 -6.17 2.56 -15.55
C LEU A 194 -4.74 2.01 -15.67
N ILE A 195 -3.98 2.09 -14.57
CA ILE A 195 -2.69 1.42 -14.43
C ILE A 195 -2.98 -0.08 -14.28
N MET A 196 -2.39 -0.92 -15.14
CA MET A 196 -2.53 -2.36 -14.95
C MET A 196 -1.80 -2.80 -13.68
N VAL A 197 -2.33 -3.81 -12.96
CA VAL A 197 -1.69 -4.30 -11.72
C VAL A 197 -0.23 -4.69 -11.95
N ASP A 198 0.07 -5.38 -13.05
CA ASP A 198 1.43 -5.80 -13.36
C ASP A 198 2.35 -4.62 -13.72
N GLU A 199 1.81 -3.54 -14.32
CA GLU A 199 2.58 -2.30 -14.54
C GLU A 199 2.95 -1.65 -13.20
N PHE A 200 2.02 -1.62 -12.25
CA PHE A 200 2.28 -1.12 -10.91
C PHE A 200 3.34 -1.96 -10.19
N VAL A 201 3.24 -3.27 -10.21
CA VAL A 201 4.24 -4.19 -9.61
C VAL A 201 5.61 -4.01 -10.25
N ASN A 202 5.69 -3.93 -11.59
CA ASN A 202 6.93 -3.66 -12.32
C ASN A 202 7.52 -2.28 -11.99
N SER A 203 6.70 -1.28 -11.64
CA SER A 203 7.19 0.01 -11.18
C SER A 203 7.86 -0.08 -9.82
N ILE A 204 7.29 -0.89 -8.92
CA ILE A 204 7.90 -1.17 -7.61
C ILE A 204 9.27 -1.82 -7.79
N ASP A 205 9.37 -2.83 -8.66
CA ASP A 205 10.66 -3.47 -8.98
C ASP A 205 11.72 -2.45 -9.43
N LYS A 206 11.35 -1.60 -10.39
CA LYS A 206 12.25 -0.55 -10.89
C LYS A 206 12.68 0.42 -9.81
N ILE A 207 11.76 0.83 -8.92
CA ILE A 207 12.03 1.77 -7.85
C ILE A 207 12.98 1.16 -6.81
N ILE A 208 12.70 -0.05 -6.32
CA ILE A 208 13.52 -0.70 -5.30
C ILE A 208 14.93 -1.05 -5.78
N ASN A 209 15.13 -1.23 -7.08
CA ASN A 209 16.42 -1.50 -7.72
C ASN A 209 17.11 -0.23 -8.27
N SER A 210 16.50 0.95 -8.11
CA SER A 210 17.10 2.24 -8.49
C SER A 210 17.83 2.90 -7.32
N GLU A 211 18.53 4.00 -7.59
CA GLU A 211 19.06 4.88 -6.54
C GLU A 211 17.96 5.78 -5.99
N PHE A 212 17.70 5.68 -4.69
CA PHE A 212 16.76 6.54 -3.98
C PHE A 212 17.24 6.86 -2.55
N ASN A 213 16.70 7.93 -1.98
CA ASN A 213 16.94 8.31 -0.59
C ASN A 213 15.78 7.83 0.30
N SER A 214 16.09 7.48 1.54
CA SER A 214 15.02 7.20 2.52
C SER A 214 14.14 8.43 2.69
N GLY A 215 12.82 8.24 2.58
CA GLY A 215 11.82 9.31 2.58
C GLY A 215 11.40 9.81 1.19
N ASP A 216 11.98 9.27 0.11
CA ASP A 216 11.54 9.58 -1.24
C ASP A 216 10.09 9.12 -1.48
N ILE A 217 9.37 9.94 -2.24
CA ILE A 217 7.99 9.71 -2.66
C ILE A 217 7.99 9.52 -4.18
N PHE A 218 7.36 8.46 -4.66
CA PHE A 218 7.24 8.18 -6.08
C PHE A 218 5.79 8.20 -6.52
N ARG A 219 5.44 9.15 -7.37
CA ARG A 219 4.17 9.15 -8.09
C ARG A 219 4.22 8.14 -9.23
N ILE A 220 3.16 7.36 -9.39
CA ILE A 220 3.00 6.36 -10.45
C ILE A 220 1.70 6.68 -11.16
N ASP A 221 1.79 7.01 -12.44
CA ASP A 221 0.69 7.55 -13.24
C ASP A 221 0.73 7.04 -14.68
N ILE A 222 -0.30 7.34 -15.46
CA ILE A 222 -0.35 7.13 -16.91
C ILE A 222 -0.27 8.51 -17.60
N LYS A 223 0.63 8.62 -18.55
CA LYS A 223 0.71 9.79 -19.46
C LYS A 223 0.68 9.30 -20.92
N GLY A 224 -0.40 9.58 -21.62
CA GLY A 224 -0.72 8.88 -22.85
C GLY A 224 -0.88 7.39 -22.56
N ASP A 225 -0.37 6.53 -23.40
CA ASP A 225 -0.43 5.06 -23.18
C ASP A 225 0.70 4.50 -22.29
N LYS A 226 1.53 5.36 -21.69
CA LYS A 226 2.75 4.91 -21.00
C LYS A 226 2.65 5.13 -19.49
N LEU A 227 3.10 4.11 -18.76
CA LEU A 227 3.36 4.23 -17.33
C LEU A 227 4.47 5.26 -17.11
N TRP A 228 4.22 6.20 -16.21
CA TRP A 228 5.14 7.25 -15.83
C TRP A 228 5.39 7.22 -14.32
N VAL A 229 6.66 7.28 -13.96
CA VAL A 229 7.11 7.26 -12.57
C VAL A 229 7.95 8.50 -12.31
N GLU A 230 7.58 9.29 -11.33
CA GLU A 230 8.28 10.51 -10.93
C GLU A 230 8.61 10.50 -9.45
N ARG A 231 9.83 10.94 -9.13
CA ARG A 231 10.21 11.28 -7.75
C ARG A 231 9.69 12.68 -7.43
N MET A 232 8.86 12.81 -6.41
CA MET A 232 8.24 14.05 -5.97
C MET A 232 9.12 14.80 -4.94
#